data_19444798994757823b9437e656731373
#
_entry.id   19444798994757823b9437e656731373
#
_cell.length_a   1.000
_cell.length_b   1.000
_cell.length_c   1.000
_cell.angle_alpha   90.00
_cell.angle_beta   90.00
_cell.angle_gamma   90.00
#
_symmetry.space_group_name_H-M   'P 1'
#
loop_
_entity.id
_entity.type
_entity.pdbx_description
1 polymer ?
#
loop_
_entity_poly.entity_id
_entity_poly.type
_entity_poly.pdbx_seq_one_letter_code
_entity_poly.pdbx_strand_id
1 'polypeptide(L)'
;TIQVVTRTIQAHDHRTNLHEAGQGRPVVLLHGSGAGVSAAANWSKVIPELARNFHVVAPDIAGFGMTELKPDARYDIKLWVAHFIGILDALGLEKVGVVGNSFGGALGLATALSHPTRIDRLVLLGTPCGEFPMTDGLRAQLEFDGTIEGMRHAVSFFPHDDSIITDELIQRRFEAATQPGALEAFRKLMPAPAGDERPTVRGIPLKALATLPHRALILHGREDRVVPFERALDMHRSVPNSELHSFGQCGHWVQIEREARFLDLVTEFMARD
;
A
#
# COMPACT_ATOMS: atom_id res chain seq x y z
N THR A 1 14.06 19.27 -13.74
CA THR A 1 14.15 18.35 -12.60
C THR A 1 12.85 18.43 -11.79
N ILE A 2 12.23 17.30 -11.52
CA ILE A 2 11.01 17.23 -10.70
C ILE A 2 11.37 17.39 -9.23
N GLN A 3 10.78 18.39 -8.60
CA GLN A 3 10.97 18.63 -7.17
C GLN A 3 9.90 17.94 -6.35
N VAL A 4 10.32 17.10 -5.41
CA VAL A 4 9.42 16.46 -4.43
C VAL A 4 9.41 17.32 -3.17
N VAL A 5 8.22 17.75 -2.77
CA VAL A 5 8.00 18.55 -1.57
C VAL A 5 7.41 17.65 -0.49
N THR A 6 7.99 17.68 0.70
CA THR A 6 7.44 16.99 1.87
C THR A 6 6.82 18.04 2.78
N ARG A 7 5.56 17.83 3.15
CA ARG A 7 4.84 18.77 4.03
C ARG A 7 3.85 18.08 4.93
N THR A 8 3.35 18.82 5.89
CA THR A 8 2.37 18.35 6.87
C THR A 8 1.05 19.07 6.67
N ILE A 9 -0.05 18.32 6.71
CA ILE A 9 -1.42 18.85 6.65
C ILE A 9 -2.23 18.26 7.80
N GLN A 10 -3.39 18.86 8.09
CA GLN A 10 -4.37 18.30 9.02
C GLN A 10 -5.45 17.57 8.21
N ALA A 11 -5.65 16.31 8.51
CA ALA A 11 -6.67 15.50 7.86
C ALA A 11 -7.29 14.56 8.88
N HIS A 12 -8.61 14.58 9.01
CA HIS A 12 -9.36 13.76 9.97
C HIS A 12 -8.70 13.75 11.36
N ASP A 13 -8.46 14.95 11.90
CA ASP A 13 -7.85 15.18 13.22
C ASP A 13 -6.42 14.60 13.39
N HIS A 14 -5.77 14.22 12.29
CA HIS A 14 -4.40 13.72 12.31
C HIS A 14 -3.45 14.69 11.64
N ARG A 15 -2.32 14.98 12.32
CA ARG A 15 -1.18 15.63 11.66
C ARG A 15 -0.60 14.62 10.68
N THR A 16 -0.74 14.93 9.39
CA THR A 16 -0.46 13.99 8.31
C THR A 16 0.74 14.45 7.50
N ASN A 17 1.75 13.59 7.42
CA ASN A 17 2.91 13.80 6.57
C ASN A 17 2.64 13.30 5.16
N LEU A 18 3.04 14.05 4.14
CA LEU A 18 2.91 13.63 2.74
C LEU A 18 4.04 14.16 1.88
N HIS A 19 4.28 13.47 0.78
CA HIS A 19 5.18 13.88 -0.29
C HIS A 19 4.35 14.24 -1.51
N GLU A 20 4.71 15.31 -2.19
CA GLU A 20 3.94 15.82 -3.32
C GLU A 20 4.87 16.29 -4.43
N ALA A 21 4.52 16.00 -5.67
CA ALA A 21 5.31 16.41 -6.82
C ALA A 21 4.44 16.45 -8.09
N GLY A 22 4.88 17.26 -9.05
CA GLY A 22 4.25 17.33 -10.36
C GLY A 22 2.95 18.11 -10.40
N GLN A 23 2.32 18.09 -11.55
CA GLN A 23 1.06 18.78 -11.82
C GLN A 23 0.26 18.01 -12.86
N GLY A 24 -1.02 18.32 -12.95
CA GLY A 24 -1.92 17.64 -13.87
C GLY A 24 -2.92 16.75 -13.13
N ARG A 25 -3.33 15.67 -13.77
CA ARG A 25 -4.29 14.72 -13.19
C ARG A 25 -3.76 14.16 -11.86
N PRO A 26 -4.55 14.22 -10.77
CA PRO A 26 -4.05 13.78 -9.45
C PRO A 26 -4.03 12.26 -9.32
N VAL A 27 -2.93 11.75 -8.81
CA VAL A 27 -2.72 10.33 -8.49
C VAL A 27 -2.19 10.23 -7.06
N VAL A 28 -2.88 9.48 -6.22
CA VAL A 28 -2.48 9.23 -4.83
C VAL A 28 -1.85 7.85 -4.72
N LEU A 29 -0.69 7.78 -4.08
CA LEU A 29 0.04 6.54 -3.83
C LEU A 29 -0.18 6.12 -2.37
N LEU A 30 -0.76 4.94 -2.15
CA LEU A 30 -1.04 4.40 -0.82
C LEU A 30 -0.11 3.23 -0.53
N HIS A 31 0.75 3.38 0.48
CA HIS A 31 1.75 2.39 0.87
C HIS A 31 1.13 1.16 1.54
N GLY A 32 1.91 0.10 1.62
CA GLY A 32 1.53 -1.12 2.34
C GLY A 32 1.67 -0.98 3.85
N SER A 33 1.41 -2.06 4.57
CA SER A 33 1.64 -2.15 6.01
C SER A 33 2.94 -2.91 6.29
N GLY A 34 3.45 -2.75 7.50
CA GLY A 34 4.65 -3.44 7.95
C GLY A 34 5.46 -2.57 8.90
N ALA A 35 6.33 -3.21 9.67
CA ALA A 35 7.22 -2.48 10.56
C ALA A 35 8.21 -1.65 9.74
N GLY A 36 8.32 -0.36 10.05
CA GLY A 36 9.22 0.55 9.37
C GLY A 36 8.74 1.04 7.99
N VAL A 37 7.49 0.76 7.61
CA VAL A 37 6.94 1.21 6.34
C VAL A 37 6.56 2.69 6.38
N SER A 38 6.68 3.35 5.25
CA SER A 38 6.23 4.73 5.03
C SER A 38 6.01 4.95 3.54
N ALA A 39 5.40 6.08 3.20
CA ALA A 39 5.29 6.47 1.79
C ALA A 39 6.68 6.59 1.14
N ALA A 40 7.65 7.18 1.82
CA ALA A 40 9.01 7.30 1.30
C ALA A 40 9.66 5.94 1.06
N ALA A 41 9.55 5.01 2.02
CA ALA A 41 10.11 3.66 1.86
C ALA A 41 9.49 2.91 0.68
N ASN A 42 8.21 3.11 0.44
CA ASN A 42 7.46 2.40 -0.60
C ASN A 42 7.60 3.05 -1.99
N TRP A 43 7.63 4.38 -2.05
CA TRP A 43 7.40 5.13 -3.28
C TRP A 43 8.49 6.12 -3.69
N SER A 44 9.60 6.24 -2.95
CA SER A 44 10.58 7.30 -3.21
C SER A 44 11.12 7.35 -4.65
N LYS A 45 11.27 6.18 -5.30
CA LYS A 45 11.70 6.10 -6.70
C LYS A 45 10.56 6.29 -7.69
N VAL A 46 9.34 6.02 -7.29
CA VAL A 46 8.15 6.10 -8.12
C VAL A 46 7.65 7.53 -8.25
N ILE A 47 7.69 8.30 -7.18
CA ILE A 47 7.15 9.67 -7.13
C ILE A 47 7.72 10.56 -8.25
N PRO A 48 9.04 10.73 -8.40
CA PRO A 48 9.56 11.65 -9.42
C PRO A 48 9.25 11.19 -10.84
N GLU A 49 9.18 9.90 -11.09
CA GLU A 49 8.88 9.38 -12.43
C GLU A 49 7.41 9.60 -12.81
N LEU A 50 6.47 9.31 -11.92
CA LEU A 50 5.05 9.56 -12.17
C LEU A 50 4.74 11.06 -12.22
N ALA A 51 5.48 11.87 -11.47
CA ALA A 51 5.29 13.32 -11.42
C ALA A 51 5.65 14.03 -12.72
N ARG A 52 6.28 13.34 -13.66
CA ARG A 52 6.52 13.90 -15.01
C ARG A 52 5.20 14.17 -15.74
N ASN A 53 4.16 13.39 -15.44
CA ASN A 53 2.89 13.45 -16.16
C ASN A 53 1.68 13.69 -15.26
N PHE A 54 1.84 13.59 -13.95
CA PHE A 54 0.73 13.64 -13.00
C PHE A 54 1.07 14.49 -11.78
N HIS A 55 0.03 14.98 -11.12
CA HIS A 55 0.14 15.52 -9.78
C HIS A 55 0.11 14.34 -8.80
N VAL A 56 1.25 14.03 -8.21
CA VAL A 56 1.44 12.85 -7.35
C VAL A 56 1.40 13.26 -5.88
N VAL A 57 0.59 12.55 -5.09
CA VAL A 57 0.50 12.73 -3.64
C VAL A 57 0.72 11.37 -2.98
N ALA A 58 1.71 11.29 -2.10
CA ALA A 58 2.03 10.07 -1.37
C ALA A 58 2.02 10.34 0.14
N PRO A 59 0.86 10.12 0.81
CA PRO A 59 0.76 10.34 2.24
C PRO A 59 1.28 9.15 3.04
N ASP A 60 1.76 9.42 4.25
CA ASP A 60 1.86 8.40 5.27
C ASP A 60 0.46 8.16 5.84
N ILE A 61 -0.02 6.94 5.74
CA ILE A 61 -1.36 6.56 6.23
C ILE A 61 -1.41 6.70 7.76
N ALA A 62 -2.55 7.10 8.31
CA ALA A 62 -2.71 7.35 9.75
C ALA A 62 -2.10 6.24 10.61
N GLY A 63 -1.20 6.61 11.50
CA GLY A 63 -0.47 5.70 12.38
C GLY A 63 0.84 5.17 11.80
N PHE A 64 1.12 5.41 10.53
CA PHE A 64 2.36 4.95 9.87
C PHE A 64 3.29 6.12 9.56
N GLY A 65 4.56 5.80 9.38
CA GLY A 65 5.58 6.79 9.00
C GLY A 65 5.62 7.97 9.98
N MET A 66 5.58 9.17 9.42
CA MET A 66 5.61 10.41 10.19
C MET A 66 4.21 10.97 10.48
N THR A 67 3.16 10.28 10.05
CA THR A 67 1.78 10.68 10.37
C THR A 67 1.46 10.29 11.80
N GLU A 68 0.72 11.15 12.46
CA GLU A 68 0.34 10.99 13.85
C GLU A 68 -0.33 9.65 14.15
N LEU A 69 0.02 9.05 15.28
CA LEU A 69 -0.70 7.95 15.90
C LEU A 69 -1.39 8.50 17.16
N LYS A 70 -2.71 8.51 17.17
CA LYS A 70 -3.48 8.95 18.35
C LYS A 70 -3.68 7.77 19.29
N PRO A 71 -3.27 7.87 20.57
CA PRO A 71 -3.38 6.76 21.51
C PRO A 71 -4.82 6.24 21.73
N ASP A 72 -5.79 7.13 21.66
CA ASP A 72 -7.19 6.82 21.95
C ASP A 72 -8.01 6.48 20.71
N ALA A 73 -7.42 6.55 19.51
CA ALA A 73 -8.13 6.22 18.29
C ALA A 73 -8.16 4.71 18.06
N ARG A 74 -9.26 4.23 17.49
CA ARG A 74 -9.37 2.85 17.03
C ARG A 74 -9.03 2.82 15.54
N TYR A 75 -7.91 2.22 15.20
CA TYR A 75 -7.45 2.11 13.82
C TYR A 75 -8.06 0.89 13.16
N ASP A 76 -9.04 1.14 12.31
CA ASP A 76 -9.74 0.17 11.49
C ASP A 76 -9.95 0.76 10.09
N ILE A 77 -10.51 -0.03 9.19
CA ILE A 77 -10.70 0.43 7.80
C ILE A 77 -11.59 1.67 7.73
N LYS A 78 -12.56 1.81 8.61
CA LYS A 78 -13.46 2.96 8.65
C LYS A 78 -12.68 4.24 8.95
N LEU A 79 -11.78 4.21 9.93
CA LEU A 79 -10.94 5.35 10.27
C LEU A 79 -9.99 5.67 9.12
N TRP A 80 -9.33 4.67 8.55
CA TRP A 80 -8.39 4.88 7.45
C TRP A 80 -9.07 5.45 6.20
N VAL A 81 -10.28 5.01 5.87
CA VAL A 81 -11.07 5.61 4.78
C VAL A 81 -11.38 7.08 5.10
N ALA A 82 -11.83 7.39 6.31
CA ALA A 82 -12.12 8.76 6.73
C ALA A 82 -10.85 9.64 6.66
N HIS A 83 -9.71 9.12 7.08
CA HIS A 83 -8.43 9.82 6.99
C HIS A 83 -8.04 10.11 5.53
N PHE A 84 -8.16 9.12 4.66
CA PHE A 84 -7.86 9.30 3.24
C PHE A 84 -8.78 10.35 2.61
N ILE A 85 -10.08 10.28 2.85
CA ILE A 85 -11.02 11.30 2.37
C ILE A 85 -10.67 12.68 2.94
N GLY A 86 -10.28 12.74 4.22
CA GLY A 86 -9.82 13.98 4.84
C GLY A 86 -8.59 14.58 4.15
N ILE A 87 -7.67 13.73 3.70
CA ILE A 87 -6.51 14.17 2.91
C ILE A 87 -6.97 14.80 1.59
N LEU A 88 -7.88 14.16 0.88
CA LEU A 88 -8.40 14.68 -0.39
C LEU A 88 -9.09 16.03 -0.17
N ASP A 89 -9.91 16.15 0.87
CA ASP A 89 -10.60 17.38 1.20
C ASP A 89 -9.62 18.50 1.56
N ALA A 90 -8.62 18.21 2.39
CA ALA A 90 -7.62 19.20 2.80
C ALA A 90 -6.79 19.72 1.61
N LEU A 91 -6.57 18.89 0.60
CA LEU A 91 -5.81 19.25 -0.61
C LEU A 91 -6.71 19.83 -1.71
N GLY A 92 -8.03 19.87 -1.50
CA GLY A 92 -8.96 20.35 -2.52
C GLY A 92 -9.07 19.43 -3.72
N LEU A 93 -8.82 18.13 -3.55
CA LEU A 93 -8.88 17.13 -4.62
C LEU A 93 -10.25 16.44 -4.60
N GLU A 94 -11.03 16.68 -5.63
CA GLU A 94 -12.39 16.13 -5.72
C GLU A 94 -12.38 14.65 -6.09
N LYS A 95 -11.61 14.27 -7.11
CA LYS A 95 -11.55 12.92 -7.63
C LYS A 95 -10.11 12.59 -8.03
N VAL A 96 -9.61 11.44 -7.60
CA VAL A 96 -8.20 11.04 -7.81
C VAL A 96 -8.07 9.62 -8.35
N GLY A 97 -7.00 9.38 -9.13
CA GLY A 97 -6.52 8.02 -9.37
C GLY A 97 -5.77 7.53 -8.13
N VAL A 98 -5.81 6.24 -7.89
CA VAL A 98 -5.14 5.62 -6.74
C VAL A 98 -4.23 4.49 -7.19
N VAL A 99 -3.01 4.50 -6.70
CA VAL A 99 -2.08 3.35 -6.81
C VAL A 99 -1.87 2.83 -5.40
N GLY A 100 -2.37 1.64 -5.11
CA GLY A 100 -2.30 1.07 -3.78
C GLY A 100 -1.50 -0.23 -3.74
N ASN A 101 -0.58 -0.32 -2.78
CA ASN A 101 0.23 -1.50 -2.56
C ASN A 101 -0.28 -2.27 -1.34
N SER A 102 -0.68 -3.51 -1.52
CA SER A 102 -1.11 -4.41 -0.43
C SER A 102 -2.21 -3.77 0.42
N PHE A 103 -1.94 -3.45 1.68
CA PHE A 103 -2.86 -2.73 2.56
C PHE A 103 -3.38 -1.42 1.92
N GLY A 104 -2.50 -0.66 1.26
CA GLY A 104 -2.89 0.55 0.55
C GLY A 104 -3.87 0.28 -0.60
N GLY A 105 -3.74 -0.87 -1.26
CA GLY A 105 -4.70 -1.31 -2.28
C GLY A 105 -6.07 -1.62 -1.68
N ALA A 106 -6.09 -2.31 -0.54
CA ALA A 106 -7.33 -2.59 0.19
C ALA A 106 -8.01 -1.30 0.65
N LEU A 107 -7.23 -0.32 1.12
CA LEU A 107 -7.74 1.00 1.50
C LEU A 107 -8.33 1.73 0.28
N GLY A 108 -7.65 1.68 -0.86
CA GLY A 108 -8.16 2.27 -2.11
C GLY A 108 -9.48 1.64 -2.53
N LEU A 109 -9.59 0.32 -2.47
CA LEU A 109 -10.82 -0.40 -2.79
C LEU A 109 -11.97 -0.06 -1.84
N ALA A 110 -11.70 -0.05 -0.54
CA ALA A 110 -12.70 0.31 0.48
C ALA A 110 -13.21 1.74 0.27
N THR A 111 -12.31 2.65 -0.07
CA THR A 111 -12.67 4.05 -0.35
C THR A 111 -13.51 4.17 -1.62
N ALA A 112 -13.15 3.45 -2.69
CA ALA A 112 -13.92 3.44 -3.93
C ALA A 112 -15.33 2.87 -3.72
N LEU A 113 -15.48 1.85 -2.88
CA LEU A 113 -16.78 1.25 -2.58
C LEU A 113 -17.66 2.18 -1.74
N SER A 114 -17.09 2.89 -0.77
CA SER A 114 -17.85 3.77 0.14
C SER A 114 -17.99 5.21 -0.36
N HIS A 115 -17.04 5.70 -1.16
CA HIS A 115 -17.01 7.05 -1.71
C HIS A 115 -16.71 7.02 -3.21
N PRO A 116 -17.58 6.39 -4.02
CA PRO A 116 -17.27 6.09 -5.43
C PRO A 116 -16.98 7.32 -6.28
N THR A 117 -17.54 8.48 -5.95
CA THR A 117 -17.32 9.69 -6.74
C THR A 117 -15.95 10.35 -6.49
N ARG A 118 -15.26 9.94 -5.44
CA ARG A 118 -13.96 10.52 -5.07
C ARG A 118 -12.78 9.79 -5.72
N ILE A 119 -13.02 8.62 -6.28
CA ILE A 119 -11.99 7.78 -6.93
C ILE A 119 -12.30 7.70 -8.42
N ASP A 120 -11.30 7.98 -9.26
CA ASP A 120 -11.41 7.86 -10.70
C ASP A 120 -11.14 6.43 -11.17
N ARG A 121 -9.97 5.90 -10.83
CA ARG A 121 -9.52 4.55 -11.19
C ARG A 121 -8.48 4.05 -10.21
N LEU A 122 -8.23 2.75 -10.22
CA LEU A 122 -7.37 2.08 -9.23
C LEU A 122 -6.31 1.23 -9.91
N VAL A 123 -5.08 1.32 -9.41
CA VAL A 123 -4.02 0.34 -9.65
C VAL A 123 -3.76 -0.38 -8.34
N LEU A 124 -3.81 -1.70 -8.36
CA LEU A 124 -3.76 -2.54 -7.17
C LEU A 124 -2.58 -3.51 -7.27
N LEU A 125 -1.59 -3.32 -6.40
CA LEU A 125 -0.36 -4.12 -6.37
C LEU A 125 -0.37 -5.06 -5.18
N GLY A 126 -0.26 -6.37 -5.41
CA GLY A 126 -0.17 -7.34 -4.32
C GLY A 126 -1.27 -7.18 -3.29
N THR A 127 -2.50 -6.88 -3.73
CA THR A 127 -3.58 -6.46 -2.86
C THR A 127 -4.42 -7.66 -2.39
N PRO A 128 -4.64 -7.80 -1.06
CA PRO A 128 -5.48 -8.86 -0.55
C PRO A 128 -6.97 -8.59 -0.83
N CYS A 129 -7.72 -9.67 -1.05
CA CYS A 129 -9.18 -9.66 -1.13
C CYS A 129 -9.72 -11.05 -0.83
N GLY A 130 -11.01 -11.15 -0.51
CA GLY A 130 -11.62 -12.43 -0.16
C GLY A 130 -10.96 -13.06 1.07
N GLU A 131 -11.04 -14.36 1.17
CA GLU A 131 -10.49 -15.10 2.29
C GLU A 131 -9.33 -15.98 1.83
N PHE A 132 -8.28 -16.07 2.65
CA PHE A 132 -7.15 -16.97 2.39
C PHE A 132 -6.45 -17.32 3.71
N PRO A 133 -5.80 -18.51 3.78
CA PRO A 133 -5.00 -18.86 4.97
C PRO A 133 -3.81 -17.91 5.10
N MET A 134 -3.50 -17.49 6.32
CA MET A 134 -2.33 -16.63 6.56
C MET A 134 -1.07 -17.27 6.01
N THR A 135 -0.32 -16.51 5.21
CA THR A 135 0.94 -16.94 4.63
C THR A 135 2.09 -16.79 5.62
N ASP A 136 3.18 -17.52 5.39
CA ASP A 136 4.39 -17.38 6.20
C ASP A 136 4.95 -15.94 6.11
N GLY A 137 4.88 -15.34 4.93
CA GLY A 137 5.36 -13.97 4.73
C GLY A 137 4.56 -12.93 5.49
N LEU A 138 3.25 -13.04 5.51
CA LEU A 138 2.40 -12.13 6.28
C LEU A 138 2.62 -12.34 7.78
N ARG A 139 2.69 -13.59 8.23
CA ARG A 139 2.98 -13.89 9.64
C ARG A 139 4.32 -13.32 10.08
N ALA A 140 5.37 -13.48 9.28
CA ALA A 140 6.69 -12.96 9.60
C ALA A 140 6.70 -11.44 9.82
N GLN A 141 5.90 -10.71 9.04
CA GLN A 141 5.76 -9.25 9.23
C GLN A 141 5.02 -8.91 10.51
N LEU A 142 3.90 -9.58 10.77
CA LEU A 142 3.08 -9.30 11.95
C LEU A 142 3.80 -9.69 13.25
N GLU A 143 4.68 -10.68 13.21
CA GLU A 143 5.44 -11.18 14.36
C GLU A 143 6.83 -10.53 14.49
N PHE A 144 7.10 -9.44 13.80
CA PHE A 144 8.39 -8.74 13.93
C PHE A 144 8.72 -8.47 15.40
N ASP A 145 9.91 -8.93 15.82
CA ASP A 145 10.32 -8.97 17.23
C ASP A 145 11.20 -7.78 17.68
N GLY A 146 11.45 -6.82 16.79
CA GLY A 146 12.29 -5.67 17.10
C GLY A 146 13.80 -5.92 16.97
N THR A 147 14.21 -7.07 16.43
CA THR A 147 15.62 -7.39 16.17
C THR A 147 15.99 -7.19 14.70
N ILE A 148 17.30 -7.01 14.43
CA ILE A 148 17.79 -6.89 13.05
C ILE A 148 17.59 -8.22 12.29
N GLU A 149 17.77 -9.34 12.97
CA GLU A 149 17.54 -10.69 12.40
C GLU A 149 16.06 -10.86 12.06
N GLY A 150 15.16 -10.40 12.93
CA GLY A 150 13.72 -10.41 12.69
C GLY A 150 13.33 -9.56 11.50
N MET A 151 13.96 -8.40 11.33
CA MET A 151 13.72 -7.54 10.15
C MET A 151 14.20 -8.24 8.87
N ARG A 152 15.38 -8.83 8.89
CA ARG A 152 15.91 -9.56 7.74
C ARG A 152 15.00 -10.72 7.37
N HIS A 153 14.52 -11.47 8.36
CA HIS A 153 13.58 -12.56 8.15
C HIS A 153 12.27 -12.07 7.51
N ALA A 154 11.66 -11.02 8.05
CA ALA A 154 10.42 -10.46 7.51
C ALA A 154 10.60 -9.97 6.07
N VAL A 155 11.67 -9.23 5.79
CA VAL A 155 11.94 -8.69 4.45
C VAL A 155 12.23 -9.78 3.44
N SER A 156 12.82 -10.92 3.86
CA SER A 156 13.16 -12.02 2.96
C SER A 156 11.98 -12.58 2.17
N PHE A 157 10.76 -12.40 2.67
CA PHE A 157 9.55 -12.86 1.99
C PHE A 157 9.04 -11.92 0.89
N PHE A 158 9.54 -10.69 0.83
CA PHE A 158 9.00 -9.70 -0.10
C PHE A 158 9.42 -9.93 -1.54
N PRO A 159 10.72 -9.92 -1.90
CA PRO A 159 11.12 -10.12 -3.29
C PRO A 159 11.25 -11.60 -3.63
N HIS A 160 11.16 -11.92 -4.90
CA HIS A 160 11.52 -13.24 -5.41
C HIS A 160 13.03 -13.43 -5.38
N ASP A 161 13.80 -12.43 -5.82
CA ASP A 161 15.26 -12.46 -5.87
C ASP A 161 15.84 -11.73 -4.64
N ASP A 162 16.47 -12.50 -3.76
CA ASP A 162 17.06 -11.98 -2.52
C ASP A 162 18.24 -11.03 -2.76
N SER A 163 18.83 -11.01 -3.95
CA SER A 163 19.97 -10.14 -4.26
C SER A 163 19.62 -8.64 -4.17
N ILE A 164 18.36 -8.29 -4.26
CA ILE A 164 17.92 -6.89 -4.10
C ILE A 164 17.84 -6.46 -2.63
N ILE A 165 17.93 -7.40 -1.68
CA ILE A 165 17.89 -7.11 -0.25
C ILE A 165 19.31 -6.79 0.20
N THR A 166 19.60 -5.50 0.34
CA THR A 166 20.91 -5.04 0.80
C THR A 166 20.92 -4.87 2.32
N ASP A 167 22.11 -4.90 2.92
CA ASP A 167 22.26 -4.61 4.36
C ASP A 167 21.76 -3.20 4.67
N GLU A 168 21.96 -2.26 3.75
CA GLU A 168 21.48 -0.88 3.91
C GLU A 168 19.95 -0.81 3.95
N LEU A 169 19.25 -1.56 3.10
CA LEU A 169 17.80 -1.62 3.11
C LEU A 169 17.29 -2.17 4.44
N ILE A 170 17.88 -3.27 4.92
CA ILE A 170 17.52 -3.88 6.21
C ILE A 170 17.75 -2.89 7.34
N GLN A 171 18.92 -2.23 7.36
CA GLN A 171 19.26 -1.28 8.41
C GLN A 171 18.30 -0.10 8.47
N ARG A 172 17.94 0.46 7.31
CA ARG A 172 16.99 1.59 7.25
C ARG A 172 15.61 1.21 7.75
N ARG A 173 15.09 0.05 7.35
CA ARG A 173 13.79 -0.43 7.83
C ARG A 173 13.82 -0.74 9.31
N PHE A 174 14.92 -1.35 9.78
CA PHE A 174 15.10 -1.65 11.19
C PHE A 174 15.13 -0.37 12.04
N GLU A 175 15.88 0.63 11.62
CA GLU A 175 15.94 1.92 12.32
C GLU A 175 14.57 2.60 12.38
N ALA A 176 13.83 2.60 11.29
CA ALA A 176 12.49 3.17 11.24
C ALA A 176 11.53 2.39 12.16
N ALA A 177 11.61 1.06 12.16
CA ALA A 177 10.72 0.18 12.94
C ALA A 177 11.02 0.20 14.44
N THR A 178 12.22 0.61 14.83
CA THR A 178 12.66 0.61 16.24
C THR A 178 12.85 2.01 16.83
N GLN A 179 12.37 3.06 16.16
CA GLN A 179 12.27 4.38 16.76
C GLN A 179 11.44 4.30 18.04
N PRO A 180 11.69 5.19 19.04
CA PRO A 180 10.94 5.17 20.29
C PRO A 180 9.42 5.10 20.04
N GLY A 181 8.77 4.06 20.55
CA GLY A 181 7.33 3.84 20.42
C GLY A 181 6.87 3.21 19.10
N ALA A 182 7.75 3.06 18.11
CA ALA A 182 7.34 2.56 16.79
C ALA A 182 6.88 1.11 16.79
N LEU A 183 7.59 0.24 17.51
CA LEU A 183 7.23 -1.18 17.59
C LEU A 183 5.90 -1.39 18.32
N GLU A 184 5.70 -0.68 19.41
CA GLU A 184 4.45 -0.71 20.17
C GLU A 184 3.28 -0.20 19.32
N ALA A 185 3.49 0.89 18.58
CA ALA A 185 2.51 1.43 17.66
C ALA A 185 2.15 0.43 16.56
N PHE A 186 3.15 -0.20 15.96
CA PHE A 186 2.92 -1.22 14.92
C PHE A 186 2.10 -2.40 15.45
N ARG A 187 2.43 -2.90 16.64
CA ARG A 187 1.68 -4.01 17.28
C ARG A 187 0.24 -3.64 17.57
N LYS A 188 -0.02 -2.38 17.88
CA LYS A 188 -1.38 -1.88 18.09
C LYS A 188 -2.17 -1.81 16.78
N LEU A 189 -1.53 -1.33 15.70
CA LEU A 189 -2.17 -1.19 14.38
C LEU A 189 -2.39 -2.54 13.71
N MET A 190 -1.42 -3.42 13.81
CA MET A 190 -1.37 -4.71 13.12
C MET A 190 -1.01 -5.82 14.13
N PRO A 191 -1.96 -6.24 14.98
CA PRO A 191 -1.66 -7.26 15.99
C PRO A 191 -1.31 -8.61 15.35
N ALA A 192 -0.31 -9.28 15.93
CA ALA A 192 0.09 -10.61 15.51
C ALA A 192 -0.99 -11.64 15.88
N PRO A 193 -1.15 -12.72 15.08
CA PRO A 193 -2.07 -13.79 15.42
C PRO A 193 -1.60 -14.55 16.66
N ALA A 194 -2.54 -15.07 17.44
CA ALA A 194 -2.22 -15.87 18.62
C ALA A 194 -1.84 -17.31 18.23
N GLY A 195 -0.80 -17.87 18.89
CA GLY A 195 -0.41 -19.27 18.76
C GLY A 195 0.17 -19.65 17.40
N ASP A 196 0.24 -20.97 17.16
CA ASP A 196 0.79 -21.55 15.92
C ASP A 196 -0.28 -21.74 14.83
N GLU A 197 -1.51 -21.36 15.09
CA GLU A 197 -2.59 -21.52 14.13
C GLU A 197 -2.42 -20.61 12.93
N ARG A 198 -2.84 -21.10 11.75
CA ARG A 198 -2.94 -20.30 10.55
C ARG A 198 -4.36 -19.74 10.45
N PRO A 199 -4.60 -18.53 10.99
CA PRO A 199 -5.93 -17.95 10.91
C PRO A 199 -6.27 -17.63 9.46
N THR A 200 -7.58 -17.56 9.18
CA THR A 200 -8.07 -17.06 7.90
C THR A 200 -7.91 -15.55 7.88
N VAL A 201 -7.23 -15.05 6.86
CA VAL A 201 -7.16 -13.61 6.57
C VAL A 201 -8.41 -13.24 5.80
N ARG A 202 -9.11 -12.21 6.27
CA ARG A 202 -10.34 -11.73 5.63
C ARG A 202 -10.12 -10.34 5.05
N GLY A 203 -10.13 -10.28 3.72
CA GLY A 203 -10.10 -9.02 2.98
C GLY A 203 -11.52 -8.61 2.56
N ILE A 204 -11.59 -7.63 1.67
CA ILE A 204 -12.87 -7.18 1.11
C ILE A 204 -13.56 -8.36 0.43
N PRO A 205 -14.84 -8.60 0.73
CA PRO A 205 -15.56 -9.72 0.11
C PRO A 205 -15.64 -9.61 -1.42
N LEU A 206 -15.48 -10.73 -2.11
CA LEU A 206 -15.56 -10.76 -3.57
C LEU A 206 -16.90 -10.24 -4.09
N LYS A 207 -17.98 -10.49 -3.36
CA LYS A 207 -19.30 -9.94 -3.69
C LYS A 207 -19.34 -8.42 -3.71
N ALA A 208 -18.60 -7.78 -2.80
CA ALA A 208 -18.51 -6.32 -2.78
C ALA A 208 -17.69 -5.82 -3.99
N LEU A 209 -16.61 -6.50 -4.35
CA LEU A 209 -15.80 -6.16 -5.51
C LEU A 209 -16.60 -6.27 -6.82
N ALA A 210 -17.56 -7.19 -6.90
CA ALA A 210 -18.43 -7.34 -8.06
C ALA A 210 -19.30 -6.11 -8.31
N THR A 211 -19.49 -5.25 -7.32
CA THR A 211 -20.25 -4.00 -7.44
C THR A 211 -19.40 -2.80 -7.81
N LEU A 212 -18.09 -2.95 -7.89
CA LEU A 212 -17.16 -1.83 -8.14
C LEU A 212 -17.29 -1.35 -9.59
N PRO A 213 -17.71 -0.09 -9.82
CA PRO A 213 -17.87 0.43 -11.18
C PRO A 213 -16.58 0.97 -11.79
N HIS A 214 -15.54 1.12 -10.99
CA HIS A 214 -14.29 1.76 -11.38
C HIS A 214 -13.44 0.85 -12.28
N ARG A 215 -12.68 1.48 -13.18
CA ARG A 215 -11.60 0.77 -13.89
C ARG A 215 -10.52 0.40 -12.88
N ALA A 216 -10.00 -0.82 -12.99
CA ALA A 216 -8.92 -1.29 -12.12
C ALA A 216 -7.85 -2.01 -12.94
N LEU A 217 -6.59 -1.71 -12.65
CA LEU A 217 -5.43 -2.42 -13.16
C LEU A 217 -4.84 -3.21 -12.00
N ILE A 218 -4.83 -4.53 -12.11
CA ILE A 218 -4.35 -5.43 -11.07
C ILE A 218 -2.95 -5.91 -11.46
N LEU A 219 -1.96 -5.62 -10.61
CA LEU A 219 -0.58 -6.02 -10.81
C LEU A 219 -0.15 -6.94 -9.67
N HIS A 220 0.38 -8.12 -9.98
CA HIS A 220 0.73 -9.09 -8.95
C HIS A 220 1.92 -9.95 -9.38
N GLY A 221 2.87 -10.13 -8.49
CA GLY A 221 3.98 -11.06 -8.69
C GLY A 221 3.50 -12.50 -8.52
N ARG A 222 3.82 -13.35 -9.50
CA ARG A 222 3.40 -14.77 -9.45
C ARG A 222 3.95 -15.49 -8.22
N GLU A 223 5.15 -15.11 -7.74
CA GLU A 223 5.82 -15.71 -6.60
C GLU A 223 5.62 -14.92 -5.29
N ASP A 224 4.54 -14.15 -5.19
CA ASP A 224 4.22 -13.40 -3.97
C ASP A 224 3.96 -14.35 -2.80
N ARG A 225 4.78 -14.25 -1.76
CA ARG A 225 4.72 -15.08 -0.55
C ARG A 225 4.01 -14.39 0.62
N VAL A 226 3.50 -13.20 0.40
CA VAL A 226 2.77 -12.41 1.41
C VAL A 226 1.27 -12.45 1.11
N VAL A 227 0.89 -12.04 -0.09
CA VAL A 227 -0.49 -12.13 -0.59
C VAL A 227 -0.49 -13.10 -1.78
N PRO A 228 -1.15 -14.25 -1.68
CA PRO A 228 -1.11 -15.25 -2.75
C PRO A 228 -1.60 -14.69 -4.09
N PHE A 229 -0.94 -15.09 -5.18
CA PHE A 229 -1.31 -14.68 -6.53
C PHE A 229 -2.78 -14.98 -6.86
N GLU A 230 -3.33 -16.05 -6.30
CA GLU A 230 -4.73 -16.43 -6.50
C GLU A 230 -5.70 -15.32 -6.09
N ARG A 231 -5.30 -14.42 -5.20
CA ARG A 231 -6.12 -13.26 -4.83
C ARG A 231 -6.28 -12.30 -5.99
N ALA A 232 -5.25 -12.15 -6.81
CA ALA A 232 -5.32 -11.33 -8.02
C ALA A 232 -6.28 -11.95 -9.06
N LEU A 233 -6.25 -13.26 -9.23
CA LEU A 233 -7.18 -13.97 -10.12
C LEU A 233 -8.63 -13.79 -9.67
N ASP A 234 -8.90 -13.98 -8.39
CA ASP A 234 -10.24 -13.81 -7.84
C ASP A 234 -10.72 -12.36 -7.93
N MET A 235 -9.83 -11.41 -7.68
CA MET A 235 -10.14 -9.98 -7.84
C MET A 235 -10.50 -9.67 -9.28
N HIS A 236 -9.71 -10.16 -10.24
CA HIS A 236 -9.96 -9.94 -11.66
C HIS A 236 -11.27 -10.57 -12.14
N ARG A 237 -11.60 -11.74 -11.63
CA ARG A 237 -12.90 -12.38 -11.94
C ARG A 237 -14.08 -11.64 -11.33
N SER A 238 -13.86 -10.89 -10.27
CA SER A 238 -14.92 -10.20 -9.53
C SER A 238 -15.14 -8.77 -9.98
N VAL A 239 -14.07 -7.99 -10.20
CA VAL A 239 -14.16 -6.59 -10.61
C VAL A 239 -14.50 -6.51 -12.10
N PRO A 240 -15.69 -5.99 -12.47
CA PRO A 240 -16.16 -6.05 -13.86
C PRO A 240 -15.26 -5.36 -14.87
N ASN A 241 -14.70 -4.21 -14.53
CA ASN A 241 -13.88 -3.43 -15.46
C ASN A 241 -12.43 -3.45 -15.02
N SER A 242 -11.81 -4.63 -15.04
CA SER A 242 -10.42 -4.81 -14.60
C SER A 242 -9.56 -5.47 -15.67
N GLU A 243 -8.27 -5.16 -15.57
CA GLU A 243 -7.19 -5.79 -16.34
C GLU A 243 -6.21 -6.39 -15.34
N LEU A 244 -5.66 -7.54 -15.66
CA LEU A 244 -4.65 -8.21 -14.83
C LEU A 244 -3.35 -8.35 -15.60
N HIS A 245 -2.26 -7.88 -15.00
CA HIS A 245 -0.92 -8.13 -15.50
C HIS A 245 -0.09 -8.79 -14.38
N SER A 246 0.42 -9.99 -14.66
CA SER A 246 1.24 -10.76 -13.74
C SER A 246 2.68 -10.84 -14.22
N PHE A 247 3.61 -10.87 -13.27
CA PHE A 247 5.03 -11.01 -13.54
C PHE A 247 5.55 -12.33 -12.97
N GLY A 248 6.15 -13.16 -13.81
CA GLY A 248 6.92 -14.32 -13.34
C GLY A 248 8.23 -13.89 -12.70
N GLN A 249 8.79 -14.70 -11.78
CA GLN A 249 10.01 -14.40 -11.04
C GLN A 249 9.94 -13.05 -10.33
N CYS A 250 8.76 -12.76 -9.76
CA CYS A 250 8.46 -11.52 -9.06
C CYS A 250 7.62 -11.82 -7.84
N GLY A 251 7.96 -11.21 -6.72
CA GLY A 251 7.27 -11.38 -5.44
C GLY A 251 6.32 -10.22 -5.14
N HIS A 252 6.34 -9.81 -3.88
CA HIS A 252 5.37 -8.85 -3.34
C HIS A 252 5.68 -7.40 -3.72
N TRP A 253 6.92 -7.09 -4.07
CA TRP A 253 7.37 -5.72 -4.35
C TRP A 253 7.42 -5.42 -5.85
N VAL A 254 6.30 -5.51 -6.54
CA VAL A 254 6.23 -5.27 -8.00
C VAL A 254 6.88 -3.95 -8.40
N GLN A 255 6.61 -2.86 -7.67
CA GLN A 255 7.12 -1.53 -7.97
C GLN A 255 8.64 -1.40 -7.79
N ILE A 256 9.26 -2.33 -7.09
CA ILE A 256 10.71 -2.37 -6.88
C ILE A 256 11.33 -3.42 -7.81
N GLU A 257 10.73 -4.61 -7.86
CA GLU A 257 11.27 -5.75 -8.64
C GLU A 257 11.09 -5.58 -10.14
N ARG A 258 10.06 -4.85 -10.57
CA ARG A 258 9.71 -4.59 -11.97
C ARG A 258 9.43 -3.10 -12.18
N GLU A 259 10.33 -2.24 -11.71
CA GLU A 259 10.14 -0.78 -11.69
C GLU A 259 9.79 -0.20 -13.05
N ALA A 260 10.56 -0.52 -14.10
CA ALA A 260 10.34 0.04 -15.44
C ALA A 260 8.97 -0.38 -16.01
N ARG A 261 8.63 -1.66 -15.91
CA ARG A 261 7.35 -2.17 -16.41
C ARG A 261 6.17 -1.64 -15.59
N PHE A 262 6.34 -1.54 -14.28
CA PHE A 262 5.34 -0.94 -13.41
C PHE A 262 5.05 0.50 -13.82
N LEU A 263 6.08 1.31 -14.01
CA LEU A 263 5.94 2.71 -14.41
C LEU A 263 5.26 2.86 -15.77
N ASP A 264 5.62 2.02 -16.75
CA ASP A 264 4.98 2.04 -18.07
C ASP A 264 3.49 1.71 -17.98
N LEU A 265 3.14 0.65 -17.25
CA LEU A 265 1.76 0.21 -17.10
C LEU A 265 0.89 1.23 -16.36
N VAL A 266 1.41 1.79 -15.27
CA VAL A 266 0.68 2.77 -14.47
C VAL A 266 0.51 4.08 -15.24
N THR A 267 1.55 4.56 -15.89
CA THR A 267 1.49 5.79 -16.68
C THR A 267 0.46 5.68 -17.81
N GLU A 268 0.48 4.57 -18.54
CA GLU A 268 -0.49 4.33 -19.61
C GLU A 268 -1.93 4.27 -19.06
N PHE A 269 -2.12 3.52 -17.99
CA PHE A 269 -3.45 3.35 -17.40
C PHE A 269 -4.01 4.66 -16.84
N MET A 270 -3.21 5.42 -16.11
CA MET A 270 -3.64 6.69 -15.51
C MET A 270 -3.86 7.81 -16.53
N ALA A 271 -3.22 7.71 -17.69
CA ALA A 271 -3.35 8.72 -18.75
C ALA A 271 -4.56 8.50 -19.66
N ARG A 272 -5.22 7.36 -19.61
CA ARG A 272 -6.40 7.06 -20.45
C ARG A 272 -7.54 8.03 -20.18
N ASP A 273 -8.29 8.35 -21.23
CA ASP A 273 -9.51 9.17 -21.14
C ASP A 273 -10.66 8.42 -20.45
#